data_330ca20bf7e2d45b357a81dbd44499e7
#
_entry.id   330ca20bf7e2d45b357a81dbd44499e7
#
_cell.length_a   1.000
_cell.length_b   1.000
_cell.length_c   1.000
_cell.angle_alpha   90.00
_cell.angle_beta   90.00
_cell.angle_gamma   90.00
#
_symmetry.space_group_name_H-M   'P 1'
#
loop_
_entity.id
_entity.type
_entity.pdbx_description
1 polymer ?
#
loop_
_entity_poly.entity_id
_entity_poly.type
_entity_poly.pdbx_seq_one_letter_code
_entity_poly.pdbx_strand_id
1 'polypeptide(L)'
;MGTLKPIAIELSLPSTNPFKPSKQVITPPVDATTCWQWQLAKAHVCSNDSGAHELIQHWLRTHACMEPFIIAARRHLSAMHPILKLLHPHMRYTMDINARARELLVSAGGIIESLFSTKECSMEITSFAYKNWRFDMESLPADLIRRGVAELDPTEPHGIKLLIEDYPYANDGLLIWSAIERLVKDYVNYYYPDSNSIRSDPELNTWYYESINVGHADLRHESWWPNLSTPKDLVSILTTLIWISSAKHAALNFGQYHYGGYVPVRPSYMRRLIPNEDDPEYQKFISDPEGYFLSSLPSLREMAFLMSILENLSTHSEDEEYLGDRKELSTWRGSPEIIEAFYRFSMEMKAIEKEVEKRNSDTKLRNRFGAGVSPYQLLVPSSEPGVSCRGVPNSISI
;
A
#
# COMPACT_ATOMS: atom_id res chain seq x y z
N MET A 1 15.53 17.12 14.46
CA MET A 1 14.79 15.84 14.47
C MET A 1 15.76 14.67 14.40
N GLY A 2 15.48 13.59 15.13
CA GLY A 2 16.27 12.35 15.08
C GLY A 2 15.78 11.42 13.97
N THR A 3 16.65 10.48 13.56
CA THR A 3 16.25 9.36 12.71
C THR A 3 15.92 8.15 13.57
N LEU A 4 14.94 7.34 13.15
CA LEU A 4 14.67 6.04 13.77
C LEU A 4 15.84 5.09 13.51
N LYS A 5 16.26 4.35 14.55
CA LYS A 5 17.29 3.32 14.45
C LYS A 5 16.81 2.06 15.17
N PRO A 6 16.97 0.87 14.57
CA PRO A 6 16.66 -0.37 15.26
C PRO A 6 17.63 -0.57 16.44
N ILE A 7 17.09 -0.96 17.60
CA ILE A 7 17.86 -1.22 18.82
C ILE A 7 18.12 -2.72 19.04
N ALA A 8 17.28 -3.57 18.46
CA ALA A 8 17.40 -5.03 18.44
C ALA A 8 16.52 -5.61 17.35
N ILE A 9 16.86 -6.80 16.89
CA ILE A 9 16.04 -7.64 15.99
C ILE A 9 15.83 -8.98 16.69
N GLU A 10 14.57 -9.36 16.91
CA GLU A 10 14.19 -10.70 17.35
C GLU A 10 13.73 -11.51 16.13
N LEU A 11 14.36 -12.65 15.91
CA LEU A 11 13.94 -13.61 14.90
C LEU A 11 13.45 -14.88 15.60
N SER A 12 12.27 -15.36 15.21
CA SER A 12 11.69 -16.59 15.72
C SER A 12 11.53 -17.60 14.60
N LEU A 13 12.01 -18.81 14.81
CA LEU A 13 11.79 -19.92 13.90
C LEU A 13 10.63 -20.79 14.40
N PRO A 14 9.78 -21.31 13.51
CA PRO A 14 8.85 -22.37 13.86
C PRO A 14 9.65 -23.52 14.46
N SER A 15 9.35 -23.89 15.70
CA SER A 15 9.98 -25.04 16.35
C SER A 15 9.09 -26.26 16.17
N THR A 16 9.68 -27.41 15.87
CA THR A 16 9.01 -28.72 15.94
C THR A 16 8.58 -29.04 17.37
N ASN A 17 9.15 -28.37 18.36
CA ASN A 17 8.75 -28.44 19.77
C ASN A 17 8.03 -27.13 20.16
N PRO A 18 6.69 -27.12 20.31
CA PRO A 18 5.93 -25.92 20.64
C PRO A 18 6.29 -25.32 22.02
N PHE A 19 6.95 -26.10 22.89
CA PHE A 19 7.40 -25.66 24.22
C PHE A 19 8.80 -25.04 24.22
N LYS A 20 9.50 -25.01 23.08
CA LYS A 20 10.83 -24.45 22.96
C LYS A 20 10.98 -23.72 21.64
N PRO A 21 10.31 -22.55 21.45
CA PRO A 21 10.53 -21.75 20.25
C PRO A 21 12.01 -21.32 20.19
N SER A 22 12.63 -21.51 19.03
CA SER A 22 13.98 -20.99 18.80
C SER A 22 13.88 -19.49 18.54
N LYS A 23 14.35 -18.70 19.48
CA LYS A 23 14.42 -17.24 19.38
C LYS A 23 15.87 -16.79 19.40
N GLN A 24 16.22 -15.92 18.45
CA GLN A 24 17.50 -15.20 18.45
C GLN A 24 17.22 -13.71 18.57
N VAL A 25 17.91 -13.03 19.51
CA VAL A 25 17.91 -11.58 19.62
C VAL A 25 19.27 -11.05 19.23
N ILE A 26 19.33 -10.27 18.17
CA ILE A 26 20.54 -9.69 17.64
C ILE A 26 20.49 -8.18 17.88
N THR A 27 21.57 -7.63 18.44
CA THR A 27 21.71 -6.20 18.73
C THR A 27 22.67 -5.53 17.73
N PRO A 28 22.68 -4.19 17.64
CA PRO A 28 23.67 -3.48 16.86
C PRO A 28 25.11 -3.93 17.12
N PRO A 29 25.97 -3.98 16.09
CA PRO A 29 27.27 -4.61 16.17
C PRO A 29 28.24 -3.88 17.10
N VAL A 30 29.11 -4.66 17.75
CA VAL A 30 30.25 -4.18 18.55
C VAL A 30 31.62 -4.57 17.96
N ASP A 31 31.64 -5.53 17.02
CA ASP A 31 32.85 -6.01 16.32
C ASP A 31 32.53 -6.46 14.88
N ALA A 32 33.50 -6.97 14.16
CA ALA A 32 33.35 -7.37 12.76
C ALA A 32 32.41 -8.58 12.59
N THR A 33 32.44 -9.55 13.50
CA THR A 33 31.58 -10.76 13.43
C THR A 33 30.13 -10.39 13.71
N THR A 34 29.88 -9.64 14.77
CA THR A 34 28.52 -9.16 15.11
C THR A 34 27.98 -8.18 14.07
N CYS A 35 28.88 -7.48 13.31
CA CYS A 35 28.44 -6.69 12.17
C CYS A 35 27.77 -7.56 11.10
N TRP A 36 28.32 -8.70 10.74
CA TRP A 36 27.72 -9.58 9.75
C TRP A 36 26.49 -10.34 10.27
N GLN A 37 26.44 -10.68 11.57
CA GLN A 37 25.21 -11.18 12.20
C GLN A 37 24.08 -10.15 12.09
N TRP A 38 24.41 -8.87 12.35
CA TRP A 38 23.45 -7.76 12.22
C TRP A 38 22.97 -7.57 10.78
N GLN A 39 23.87 -7.69 9.78
CA GLN A 39 23.48 -7.65 8.36
C GLN A 39 22.55 -8.81 7.98
N LEU A 40 22.87 -10.03 8.42
CA LEU A 40 22.00 -11.20 8.23
C LEU A 40 20.62 -10.98 8.87
N ALA A 41 20.58 -10.49 10.10
CA ALA A 41 19.31 -10.21 10.79
C ALA A 41 18.47 -9.19 10.03
N LYS A 42 19.07 -8.09 9.56
CA LYS A 42 18.37 -7.11 8.71
C LYS A 42 17.87 -7.72 7.40
N ALA A 43 18.66 -8.58 6.76
CA ALA A 43 18.27 -9.25 5.53
C ALA A 43 17.06 -10.17 5.75
N HIS A 44 17.01 -10.92 6.87
CA HIS A 44 15.83 -11.72 7.23
C HIS A 44 14.59 -10.87 7.49
N VAL A 45 14.73 -9.72 8.17
CA VAL A 45 13.60 -8.78 8.34
C VAL A 45 13.12 -8.28 6.99
N CYS A 46 14.04 -7.86 6.10
CA CYS A 46 13.68 -7.40 4.76
C CYS A 46 12.98 -8.48 3.93
N SER A 47 13.42 -9.74 4.03
CA SER A 47 12.81 -10.87 3.34
C SER A 47 11.37 -11.11 3.78
N ASN A 48 11.13 -11.07 5.09
CA ASN A 48 9.79 -11.23 5.65
C ASN A 48 8.88 -10.03 5.33
N ASP A 49 9.43 -8.82 5.41
CA ASP A 49 8.72 -7.57 5.05
C ASP A 49 8.33 -7.58 3.57
N SER A 50 9.21 -8.03 2.67
CA SER A 50 8.90 -8.13 1.24
C SER A 50 7.70 -9.05 0.97
N GLY A 51 7.66 -10.23 1.59
CA GLY A 51 6.52 -11.14 1.44
C GLY A 51 5.22 -10.58 2.01
N ALA A 52 5.27 -9.96 3.20
CA ALA A 52 4.12 -9.30 3.81
C ALA A 52 3.65 -8.08 2.98
N HIS A 53 4.59 -7.34 2.41
CA HIS A 53 4.31 -6.22 1.52
C HIS A 53 3.51 -6.69 0.29
N GLU A 54 4.02 -7.67 -0.45
CA GLU A 54 3.37 -8.14 -1.68
C GLU A 54 2.01 -8.80 -1.42
N LEU A 55 1.93 -9.69 -0.44
CA LEU A 55 0.72 -10.49 -0.22
C LEU A 55 -0.38 -9.75 0.55
N ILE A 56 0.00 -8.95 1.55
CA ILE A 56 -0.96 -8.34 2.48
C ILE A 56 -1.18 -6.88 2.13
N GLN A 57 -0.12 -6.06 2.12
CA GLN A 57 -0.28 -4.61 1.97
C GLN A 57 -0.66 -4.25 0.54
N HIS A 58 -0.01 -4.87 -0.45
CA HIS A 58 -0.24 -4.61 -1.86
C HIS A 58 -1.41 -5.45 -2.40
N TRP A 59 -1.25 -6.78 -2.56
CA TRP A 59 -2.28 -7.61 -3.16
C TRP A 59 -3.62 -7.57 -2.40
N LEU A 60 -3.64 -7.97 -1.13
CA LEU A 60 -4.90 -8.10 -0.39
C LEU A 60 -5.58 -6.75 -0.19
N ARG A 61 -4.85 -5.79 0.42
CA ARG A 61 -5.44 -4.53 0.93
C ARG A 61 -5.64 -3.45 -0.13
N THR A 62 -5.22 -3.68 -1.38
CA THR A 62 -5.52 -2.78 -2.50
C THR A 62 -6.23 -3.51 -3.63
N HIS A 63 -5.62 -4.52 -4.24
CA HIS A 63 -6.19 -5.21 -5.39
C HIS A 63 -7.42 -6.07 -5.05
N ALA A 64 -7.24 -7.08 -4.20
CA ALA A 64 -8.27 -8.08 -3.95
C ALA A 64 -9.50 -7.52 -3.23
N CYS A 65 -9.30 -6.68 -2.20
CA CYS A 65 -10.42 -6.10 -1.44
C CYS A 65 -11.23 -5.05 -2.23
N MET A 66 -10.72 -4.55 -3.36
CA MET A 66 -11.46 -3.62 -4.23
C MET A 66 -12.41 -4.33 -5.21
N GLU A 67 -12.13 -5.59 -5.57
CA GLU A 67 -12.92 -6.31 -6.58
C GLU A 67 -14.43 -6.39 -6.28
N PRO A 68 -14.86 -6.72 -5.05
CA PRO A 68 -16.27 -6.77 -4.73
C PRO A 68 -17.01 -5.45 -5.01
N PHE A 69 -16.40 -4.32 -4.66
CA PHE A 69 -16.96 -3.00 -4.93
C PHE A 69 -17.04 -2.69 -6.43
N ILE A 70 -16.03 -3.11 -7.21
CA ILE A 70 -15.97 -2.91 -8.66
C ILE A 70 -17.01 -3.78 -9.37
N ILE A 71 -17.10 -5.05 -8.99
CA ILE A 71 -18.07 -6.00 -9.58
C ILE A 71 -19.49 -5.54 -9.31
N ALA A 72 -19.80 -5.21 -8.06
CA ALA A 72 -21.10 -4.72 -7.66
C ALA A 72 -21.46 -3.39 -8.36
N ALA A 73 -20.49 -2.47 -8.52
CA ALA A 73 -20.71 -1.20 -9.22
C ALA A 73 -21.11 -1.44 -10.69
N ARG A 74 -20.45 -2.35 -11.38
CA ARG A 74 -20.78 -2.69 -12.78
C ARG A 74 -22.12 -3.41 -12.94
N ARG A 75 -22.61 -4.05 -11.88
CA ARG A 75 -23.89 -4.77 -11.89
C ARG A 75 -25.08 -3.88 -11.56
N HIS A 76 -24.92 -2.95 -10.64
CA HIS A 76 -26.04 -2.24 -10.01
C HIS A 76 -26.08 -0.74 -10.31
N LEU A 77 -24.95 -0.11 -10.60
CA LEU A 77 -24.94 1.30 -10.95
C LEU A 77 -25.03 1.49 -12.46
N SER A 78 -26.07 2.18 -12.92
CA SER A 78 -26.22 2.53 -14.34
C SER A 78 -25.09 3.45 -14.81
N ALA A 79 -24.80 3.47 -16.10
CA ALA A 79 -23.77 4.33 -16.68
C ALA A 79 -24.00 5.83 -16.42
N MET A 80 -25.24 6.22 -16.12
CA MET A 80 -25.61 7.60 -15.79
C MET A 80 -25.57 7.88 -14.29
N HIS A 81 -25.40 6.85 -13.46
CA HIS A 81 -25.41 7.00 -12.01
C HIS A 81 -24.23 7.87 -11.53
N PRO A 82 -24.47 8.88 -10.66
CA PRO A 82 -23.42 9.82 -10.26
C PRO A 82 -22.22 9.11 -9.58
N ILE A 83 -22.49 8.11 -8.74
CA ILE A 83 -21.44 7.39 -8.04
C ILE A 83 -20.57 6.57 -8.99
N LEU A 84 -21.17 5.91 -10.00
CA LEU A 84 -20.36 5.22 -11.01
C LEU A 84 -19.49 6.18 -11.80
N LYS A 85 -20.04 7.34 -12.20
CA LYS A 85 -19.25 8.38 -12.89
C LYS A 85 -18.07 8.89 -12.07
N LEU A 86 -18.23 9.04 -10.76
CA LEU A 86 -17.14 9.44 -9.86
C LEU A 86 -16.08 8.33 -9.77
N LEU A 87 -16.49 7.08 -9.51
CA LEU A 87 -15.61 5.96 -9.24
C LEU A 87 -14.98 5.34 -10.51
N HIS A 88 -15.58 5.53 -11.70
CA HIS A 88 -15.16 4.85 -12.93
C HIS A 88 -13.64 4.99 -13.23
N PRO A 89 -12.99 6.17 -13.13
CA PRO A 89 -11.55 6.28 -13.34
C PRO A 89 -10.73 5.44 -12.35
N HIS A 90 -11.24 5.29 -11.12
CA HIS A 90 -10.58 4.55 -10.03
C HIS A 90 -10.77 3.02 -10.11
N MET A 91 -11.59 2.55 -11.04
CA MET A 91 -11.93 1.13 -11.26
C MET A 91 -11.50 0.62 -12.64
N ARG A 92 -10.83 1.46 -13.45
CA ARG A 92 -10.67 1.25 -14.89
C ARG A 92 -9.88 -0.02 -15.22
N TYR A 93 -8.74 -0.24 -14.60
CA TYR A 93 -7.80 -1.30 -14.96
C TYR A 93 -7.79 -2.47 -13.97
N THR A 94 -8.28 -2.27 -12.76
CA THR A 94 -8.11 -3.19 -11.62
C THR A 94 -8.51 -4.63 -11.92
N MET A 95 -9.63 -4.87 -12.61
CA MET A 95 -10.10 -6.23 -12.87
C MET A 95 -9.20 -7.00 -13.84
N ASP A 96 -8.66 -6.32 -14.86
CA ASP A 96 -7.76 -6.92 -15.84
C ASP A 96 -6.40 -7.25 -15.19
N ILE A 97 -5.85 -6.31 -14.45
CA ILE A 97 -4.59 -6.50 -13.72
C ILE A 97 -4.73 -7.61 -12.67
N ASN A 98 -5.82 -7.65 -11.94
CA ASN A 98 -6.04 -8.69 -10.93
C ASN A 98 -6.14 -10.10 -11.55
N ALA A 99 -6.73 -10.23 -12.73
CA ALA A 99 -6.77 -11.50 -13.45
C ALA A 99 -5.35 -11.97 -13.81
N ARG A 100 -4.51 -11.08 -14.34
CA ARG A 100 -3.09 -11.37 -14.66
C ARG A 100 -2.27 -11.66 -13.40
N ALA A 101 -2.47 -10.89 -12.33
CA ALA A 101 -1.77 -11.12 -11.06
C ALA A 101 -2.10 -12.50 -10.46
N ARG A 102 -3.37 -12.94 -10.57
CA ARG A 102 -3.73 -14.31 -10.15
C ARG A 102 -3.04 -15.37 -10.99
N GLU A 103 -2.97 -15.18 -12.28
CA GLU A 103 -2.34 -16.16 -13.18
C GLU A 103 -0.82 -16.26 -12.95
N LEU A 104 -0.13 -15.13 -12.80
CA LEU A 104 1.33 -15.07 -12.86
C LEU A 104 2.00 -14.92 -11.50
N LEU A 105 1.39 -14.18 -10.56
CA LEU A 105 2.06 -13.76 -9.34
C LEU A 105 1.62 -14.56 -8.12
N VAL A 106 0.32 -14.57 -7.79
CA VAL A 106 -0.17 -15.00 -6.48
C VAL A 106 -0.75 -16.42 -6.43
N SER A 107 -0.94 -17.08 -7.58
CA SER A 107 -1.39 -18.48 -7.63
C SER A 107 -0.31 -19.45 -7.18
N ALA A 108 -0.71 -20.69 -6.88
CA ALA A 108 0.21 -21.79 -6.55
C ALA A 108 1.23 -22.00 -7.68
N GLY A 109 2.51 -22.05 -7.31
CA GLY A 109 3.63 -22.11 -8.26
C GLY A 109 3.94 -20.78 -8.96
N GLY A 110 3.28 -19.69 -8.60
CA GLY A 110 3.50 -18.35 -9.14
C GLY A 110 4.82 -17.71 -8.69
N ILE A 111 5.04 -16.49 -9.15
CA ILE A 111 6.29 -15.75 -8.92
C ILE A 111 6.52 -15.51 -7.42
N ILE A 112 5.47 -15.17 -6.66
CA ILE A 112 5.61 -14.90 -5.21
C ILE A 112 6.06 -16.16 -4.48
N GLU A 113 5.47 -17.31 -4.72
CA GLU A 113 5.93 -18.57 -4.11
C GLU A 113 7.36 -18.94 -4.50
N SER A 114 7.78 -18.60 -5.71
CA SER A 114 9.11 -18.93 -6.22
C SER A 114 10.20 -18.02 -5.64
N LEU A 115 9.95 -16.71 -5.52
CA LEU A 115 10.97 -15.71 -5.26
C LEU A 115 10.90 -15.02 -3.89
N PHE A 116 9.87 -15.28 -3.07
CA PHE A 116 9.72 -14.66 -1.76
C PHE A 116 9.80 -15.68 -0.61
N SER A 117 10.06 -15.16 0.59
CA SER A 117 10.23 -15.98 1.80
C SER A 117 8.98 -16.76 2.21
N THR A 118 7.82 -16.35 1.75
CA THR A 118 6.52 -16.95 2.06
C THR A 118 6.29 -18.30 1.42
N LYS A 119 6.96 -18.57 0.27
CA LYS A 119 6.90 -19.85 -0.43
C LYS A 119 5.46 -20.37 -0.57
N GLU A 120 5.24 -21.66 -0.38
CA GLU A 120 3.95 -22.36 -0.49
C GLU A 120 2.90 -21.87 0.53
N CYS A 121 3.32 -21.13 1.57
CA CYS A 121 2.40 -20.56 2.57
C CYS A 121 1.73 -19.25 2.09
N SER A 122 2.04 -18.75 0.90
CA SER A 122 1.58 -17.44 0.41
C SER A 122 0.05 -17.29 0.45
N MET A 123 -0.68 -18.31 0.00
CA MET A 123 -2.16 -18.28 0.01
C MET A 123 -2.75 -18.37 1.41
N GLU A 124 -2.14 -19.15 2.31
CA GLU A 124 -2.56 -19.24 3.71
C GLU A 124 -2.36 -17.90 4.43
N ILE A 125 -1.22 -17.26 4.22
CA ILE A 125 -0.89 -15.94 4.77
C ILE A 125 -1.93 -14.90 4.32
N THR A 126 -2.25 -14.86 3.04
CA THR A 126 -3.26 -13.95 2.49
C THR A 126 -4.65 -14.22 3.07
N SER A 127 -5.05 -15.50 3.14
CA SER A 127 -6.34 -15.91 3.71
C SER A 127 -6.44 -15.58 5.20
N PHE A 128 -5.37 -15.80 5.96
CA PHE A 128 -5.31 -15.42 7.37
C PHE A 128 -5.40 -13.91 7.57
N ALA A 129 -4.68 -13.15 6.74
CA ALA A 129 -4.71 -11.69 6.78
C ALA A 129 -6.11 -11.15 6.45
N TYR A 130 -6.83 -11.76 5.49
CA TYR A 130 -8.19 -11.36 5.13
C TYR A 130 -9.18 -11.53 6.28
N LYS A 131 -9.07 -12.58 7.10
CA LYS A 131 -9.92 -12.77 8.29
C LYS A 131 -9.81 -11.64 9.32
N ASN A 132 -8.69 -10.92 9.29
CA ASN A 132 -8.41 -9.79 10.18
C ASN A 132 -8.50 -8.43 9.46
N TRP A 133 -8.85 -8.44 8.18
CA TRP A 133 -9.02 -7.22 7.41
C TRP A 133 -10.28 -6.46 7.84
N ARG A 134 -10.21 -5.13 7.82
CA ARG A 134 -11.30 -4.25 8.22
C ARG A 134 -11.35 -3.05 7.29
N PHE A 135 -12.49 -2.85 6.63
CA PHE A 135 -12.68 -1.72 5.71
C PHE A 135 -12.57 -0.35 6.41
N ASP A 136 -13.13 -0.22 7.61
CA ASP A 136 -13.06 1.03 8.39
C ASP A 136 -11.62 1.44 8.77
N MET A 137 -10.67 0.49 8.79
CA MET A 137 -9.25 0.71 9.03
C MET A 137 -8.43 0.94 7.75
N GLU A 138 -9.07 1.04 6.59
CA GLU A 138 -8.40 1.34 5.33
C GLU A 138 -8.30 2.83 5.02
N SER A 139 -9.07 3.69 5.71
CA SER A 139 -8.87 5.13 5.66
C SER A 139 -7.49 5.50 6.23
N LEU A 140 -6.79 6.45 5.60
CA LEU A 140 -5.44 6.81 6.05
C LEU A 140 -5.40 7.24 7.52
N PRO A 141 -6.30 8.12 8.03
CA PRO A 141 -6.28 8.49 9.45
C PRO A 141 -6.46 7.29 10.39
N ALA A 142 -7.40 6.40 10.10
CA ALA A 142 -7.66 5.23 10.92
C ALA A 142 -6.48 4.22 10.88
N ASP A 143 -5.86 4.01 9.71
CA ASP A 143 -4.67 3.15 9.60
C ASP A 143 -3.49 3.69 10.42
N LEU A 144 -3.24 4.99 10.38
CA LEU A 144 -2.16 5.62 11.14
C LEU A 144 -2.38 5.49 12.67
N ILE A 145 -3.62 5.68 13.14
CA ILE A 145 -3.98 5.48 14.56
C ILE A 145 -3.84 4.01 14.94
N ARG A 146 -4.40 3.09 14.15
CA ARG A 146 -4.31 1.64 14.39
C ARG A 146 -2.86 1.16 14.48
N ARG A 147 -1.98 1.73 13.68
CA ARG A 147 -0.53 1.43 13.70
C ARG A 147 0.21 2.09 14.86
N GLY A 148 -0.45 2.91 15.67
CA GLY A 148 0.17 3.60 16.80
C GLY A 148 1.17 4.69 16.41
N VAL A 149 1.05 5.26 15.20
CA VAL A 149 1.90 6.35 14.70
C VAL A 149 1.20 7.70 14.66
N ALA A 150 -0.08 7.71 15.03
CA ALA A 150 -0.89 8.92 15.22
C ALA A 150 -1.87 8.74 16.37
N GLU A 151 -2.35 9.85 16.91
CA GLU A 151 -3.43 9.93 17.91
C GLU A 151 -4.51 10.92 17.46
N LEU A 152 -5.75 10.74 17.97
CA LEU A 152 -6.83 11.68 17.70
C LEU A 152 -6.52 13.05 18.31
N ASP A 153 -6.55 14.08 17.50
CA ASP A 153 -6.44 15.47 17.94
C ASP A 153 -7.30 16.36 17.03
N PRO A 154 -8.53 16.73 17.48
CA PRO A 154 -9.42 17.57 16.68
C PRO A 154 -8.89 18.99 16.43
N THR A 155 -7.82 19.42 17.10
CA THR A 155 -7.18 20.73 16.88
C THR A 155 -6.23 20.74 15.70
N GLU A 156 -5.79 19.55 15.26
CA GLU A 156 -4.91 19.39 14.11
C GLU A 156 -5.68 19.45 12.78
N PRO A 157 -5.04 19.89 11.69
CA PRO A 157 -5.71 20.11 10.39
C PRO A 157 -6.44 18.89 9.81
N HIS A 158 -5.96 17.67 10.15
CA HIS A 158 -6.51 16.40 9.67
C HIS A 158 -7.25 15.62 10.77
N GLY A 159 -7.50 16.24 11.93
CA GLY A 159 -8.14 15.62 13.09
C GLY A 159 -7.27 14.59 13.80
N ILE A 160 -6.01 14.46 13.43
CA ILE A 160 -5.02 13.56 14.03
C ILE A 160 -3.66 14.25 14.16
N LYS A 161 -2.93 13.89 15.21
CA LYS A 161 -1.56 14.31 15.45
C LYS A 161 -0.61 13.14 15.21
N LEU A 162 0.41 13.37 14.39
CA LEU A 162 1.46 12.37 14.14
C LEU A 162 2.41 12.27 15.34
N LEU A 163 2.67 11.04 15.81
CA LEU A 163 3.66 10.77 16.86
C LEU A 163 5.10 10.75 16.32
N ILE A 164 5.24 10.56 15.00
CA ILE A 164 6.49 10.70 14.26
C ILE A 164 6.31 11.90 13.33
N GLU A 165 6.79 13.06 13.72
CA GLU A 165 6.60 14.32 12.97
C GLU A 165 7.14 14.25 11.54
N ASP A 166 8.33 13.65 11.33
CA ASP A 166 8.93 13.42 10.01
C ASP A 166 8.65 11.99 9.53
N TYR A 167 7.37 11.72 9.23
CA TYR A 167 6.93 10.47 8.60
C TYR A 167 6.39 10.77 7.19
N PRO A 168 7.22 10.61 6.14
CA PRO A 168 6.91 11.09 4.79
C PRO A 168 5.58 10.58 4.23
N TYR A 169 5.31 9.27 4.34
CA TYR A 169 4.06 8.67 3.89
C TYR A 169 2.83 9.32 4.54
N ALA A 170 2.86 9.52 5.85
CA ALA A 170 1.74 10.13 6.56
C ALA A 170 1.59 11.62 6.21
N ASN A 171 2.70 12.37 6.23
CA ASN A 171 2.69 13.80 5.95
C ASN A 171 2.17 14.14 4.55
N ASP A 172 2.62 13.41 3.53
CA ASP A 172 2.21 13.64 2.15
C ASP A 172 0.84 13.01 1.87
N GLY A 173 0.59 11.83 2.42
CA GLY A 173 -0.68 11.12 2.29
C GLY A 173 -1.87 11.88 2.87
N LEU A 174 -1.71 12.53 4.03
CA LEU A 174 -2.78 13.31 4.65
C LEU A 174 -3.20 14.52 3.80
N LEU A 175 -2.28 15.13 3.06
CA LEU A 175 -2.62 16.19 2.11
C LEU A 175 -3.52 15.65 0.99
N ILE A 176 -3.13 14.52 0.38
CA ILE A 176 -3.90 13.88 -0.70
C ILE A 176 -5.25 13.37 -0.16
N TRP A 177 -5.26 12.69 1.00
CA TRP A 177 -6.47 12.23 1.65
C TRP A 177 -7.50 13.34 1.82
N SER A 178 -7.06 14.47 2.40
CA SER A 178 -7.95 15.62 2.63
C SER A 178 -8.44 16.27 1.35
N ALA A 179 -7.63 16.28 0.29
CA ALA A 179 -8.06 16.79 -1.00
C ALA A 179 -9.12 15.86 -1.65
N ILE A 180 -8.92 14.54 -1.59
CA ILE A 180 -9.92 13.56 -2.04
C ILE A 180 -11.22 13.73 -1.25
N GLU A 181 -11.14 13.83 0.09
CA GLU A 181 -12.31 13.98 0.94
C GLU A 181 -13.11 15.26 0.60
N ARG A 182 -12.44 16.38 0.34
CA ARG A 182 -13.11 17.63 -0.08
C ARG A 182 -13.83 17.46 -1.42
N LEU A 183 -13.15 16.89 -2.42
CA LEU A 183 -13.78 16.61 -3.72
C LEU A 183 -15.01 15.72 -3.54
N VAL A 184 -14.88 14.61 -2.83
CA VAL A 184 -15.97 13.65 -2.61
C VAL A 184 -17.12 14.31 -1.83
N LYS A 185 -16.83 15.13 -0.83
CA LYS A 185 -17.83 15.86 -0.06
C LYS A 185 -18.62 16.83 -0.92
N ASP A 186 -17.96 17.63 -1.76
CA ASP A 186 -18.62 18.58 -2.66
C ASP A 186 -19.50 17.80 -3.66
N TYR A 187 -18.98 16.71 -4.22
CA TYR A 187 -19.68 15.85 -5.16
C TYR A 187 -20.92 15.17 -4.54
N VAL A 188 -20.75 14.57 -3.37
CA VAL A 188 -21.85 13.90 -2.65
C VAL A 188 -22.91 14.91 -2.24
N ASN A 189 -22.56 16.05 -1.67
CA ASN A 189 -23.53 17.05 -1.26
C ASN A 189 -24.36 17.63 -2.42
N TYR A 190 -23.82 17.64 -3.63
CA TYR A 190 -24.54 18.06 -4.83
C TYR A 190 -25.63 17.06 -5.23
N TYR A 191 -25.34 15.75 -5.22
CA TYR A 191 -26.27 14.71 -5.64
C TYR A 191 -27.13 14.14 -4.51
N TYR A 192 -26.61 14.16 -3.29
CA TYR A 192 -27.22 13.58 -2.09
C TYR A 192 -27.26 14.59 -0.95
N PRO A 193 -28.15 15.61 -1.02
CA PRO A 193 -28.16 16.70 -0.05
C PRO A 193 -28.61 16.29 1.36
N ASP A 194 -29.26 15.14 1.49
CA ASP A 194 -29.80 14.66 2.76
C ASP A 194 -29.83 13.12 2.85
N SER A 195 -30.20 12.63 4.03
CA SER A 195 -30.29 11.19 4.29
C SER A 195 -31.43 10.50 3.52
N ASN A 196 -32.46 11.24 3.08
CA ASN A 196 -33.54 10.66 2.32
C ASN A 196 -33.11 10.33 0.89
N SER A 197 -32.33 11.21 0.26
CA SER A 197 -31.75 10.97 -1.07
C SER A 197 -30.86 9.70 -1.10
N ILE A 198 -30.08 9.45 -0.03
CA ILE A 198 -29.34 8.19 0.13
C ILE A 198 -30.28 6.98 0.22
N ARG A 199 -31.26 7.03 1.12
CA ARG A 199 -32.17 5.89 1.36
C ARG A 199 -33.07 5.58 0.17
N SER A 200 -33.44 6.58 -0.61
CA SER A 200 -34.33 6.42 -1.77
C SER A 200 -33.63 6.00 -3.06
N ASP A 201 -32.31 5.89 -3.07
CA ASP A 201 -31.54 5.45 -4.23
C ASP A 201 -31.36 3.93 -4.23
N PRO A 202 -32.13 3.17 -5.05
CA PRO A 202 -32.07 1.72 -5.06
C PRO A 202 -30.77 1.18 -5.68
N GLU A 203 -30.19 1.86 -6.68
CA GLU A 203 -28.93 1.42 -7.31
C GLU A 203 -27.79 1.53 -6.32
N LEU A 204 -27.68 2.67 -5.61
CA LEU A 204 -26.68 2.91 -4.58
C LEU A 204 -26.77 1.89 -3.43
N ASN A 205 -27.98 1.66 -2.92
CA ASN A 205 -28.18 0.73 -1.81
C ASN A 205 -27.90 -0.72 -2.21
N THR A 206 -28.30 -1.13 -3.43
CA THR A 206 -28.03 -2.49 -3.93
C THR A 206 -26.54 -2.71 -4.21
N TRP A 207 -25.87 -1.73 -4.77
CA TRP A 207 -24.41 -1.74 -4.93
C TRP A 207 -23.69 -2.01 -3.62
N TYR A 208 -24.01 -1.22 -2.59
CA TYR A 208 -23.35 -1.34 -1.29
C TYR A 208 -23.70 -2.65 -0.59
N TYR A 209 -24.98 -3.06 -0.66
CA TYR A 209 -25.43 -4.35 -0.14
C TYR A 209 -24.69 -5.53 -0.79
N GLU A 210 -24.58 -5.58 -2.12
CA GLU A 210 -23.88 -6.66 -2.81
C GLU A 210 -22.40 -6.66 -2.50
N SER A 211 -21.75 -5.50 -2.43
CA SER A 211 -20.34 -5.39 -2.10
C SER A 211 -20.01 -6.07 -0.76
N ILE A 212 -20.86 -5.90 0.24
CA ILE A 212 -20.65 -6.47 1.59
C ILE A 212 -21.19 -7.89 1.69
N ASN A 213 -22.46 -8.10 1.35
CA ASN A 213 -23.18 -9.34 1.70
C ASN A 213 -22.88 -10.50 0.73
N VAL A 214 -22.43 -10.19 -0.49
CA VAL A 214 -22.04 -11.17 -1.50
C VAL A 214 -20.53 -11.13 -1.74
N GLY A 215 -19.97 -9.96 -1.97
CA GLY A 215 -18.57 -9.79 -2.30
C GLY A 215 -17.62 -10.07 -1.13
N HIS A 216 -17.93 -9.55 0.04
CA HIS A 216 -17.23 -9.82 1.31
C HIS A 216 -18.04 -10.71 2.25
N ALA A 217 -18.70 -11.74 1.71
CA ALA A 217 -19.64 -12.59 2.43
C ALA A 217 -19.11 -13.20 3.73
N ASP A 218 -17.80 -13.53 3.76
CA ASP A 218 -17.14 -14.07 4.94
C ASP A 218 -17.11 -13.11 6.12
N LEU A 219 -17.09 -11.80 5.84
CA LEU A 219 -16.99 -10.70 6.82
C LEU A 219 -18.32 -9.92 6.95
N ARG A 220 -19.39 -10.34 6.30
CA ARG A 220 -20.64 -9.58 6.24
C ARG A 220 -21.31 -9.29 7.59
N HIS A 221 -21.02 -10.11 8.59
CA HIS A 221 -21.61 -9.97 9.95
C HIS A 221 -20.79 -9.08 10.89
N GLU A 222 -19.67 -8.58 10.39
CA GLU A 222 -18.79 -7.74 11.19
C GLU A 222 -19.41 -6.35 11.42
N SER A 223 -19.40 -5.90 12.67
CA SER A 223 -20.03 -4.64 13.09
C SER A 223 -19.26 -3.38 12.66
N TRP A 224 -18.05 -3.53 12.14
CA TRP A 224 -17.21 -2.41 11.69
C TRP A 224 -17.53 -1.93 10.27
N TRP A 225 -18.38 -2.60 9.50
CA TRP A 225 -18.82 -2.09 8.21
C TRP A 225 -19.51 -0.74 8.37
N PRO A 226 -19.10 0.30 7.60
CA PRO A 226 -19.78 1.59 7.64
C PRO A 226 -21.26 1.43 7.27
N ASN A 227 -22.14 2.13 7.96
CA ASN A 227 -23.51 2.27 7.50
C ASN A 227 -23.55 3.14 6.23
N LEU A 228 -24.58 2.93 5.40
CA LEU A 228 -24.86 3.82 4.27
C LEU A 228 -26.23 4.46 4.52
N SER A 229 -26.27 5.47 5.37
CA SER A 229 -27.52 6.11 5.83
C SER A 229 -27.55 7.62 5.65
N THR A 230 -26.38 8.25 5.59
CA THR A 230 -26.21 9.71 5.49
C THR A 230 -25.21 10.09 4.41
N PRO A 231 -25.25 11.32 3.89
CA PRO A 231 -24.21 11.82 2.98
C PRO A 231 -22.81 11.70 3.55
N LYS A 232 -22.63 11.89 4.86
CA LYS A 232 -21.34 11.72 5.55
C LYS A 232 -20.82 10.28 5.46
N ASP A 233 -21.69 9.29 5.62
CA ASP A 233 -21.30 7.88 5.48
C ASP A 233 -20.82 7.61 4.05
N LEU A 234 -21.56 8.08 3.05
CA LEU A 234 -21.20 7.94 1.64
C LEU A 234 -19.86 8.63 1.34
N VAL A 235 -19.64 9.84 1.86
CA VAL A 235 -18.34 10.54 1.73
C VAL A 235 -17.20 9.67 2.28
N SER A 236 -17.35 9.12 3.47
CA SER A 236 -16.33 8.28 4.10
C SER A 236 -16.02 7.03 3.26
N ILE A 237 -17.04 6.34 2.78
CA ILE A 237 -16.91 5.14 1.94
C ILE A 237 -16.18 5.48 0.64
N LEU A 238 -16.64 6.48 -0.10
CA LEU A 238 -16.08 6.85 -1.40
C LEU A 238 -14.64 7.38 -1.29
N THR A 239 -14.35 8.21 -0.26
CA THR A 239 -12.99 8.70 0.00
C THR A 239 -12.04 7.53 0.25
N THR A 240 -12.47 6.54 1.05
CA THR A 240 -11.67 5.34 1.33
C THR A 240 -11.41 4.52 0.06
N LEU A 241 -12.42 4.29 -0.78
CA LEU A 241 -12.27 3.55 -2.04
C LEU A 241 -11.33 4.27 -3.02
N ILE A 242 -11.46 5.59 -3.18
CA ILE A 242 -10.57 6.39 -4.04
C ILE A 242 -9.15 6.38 -3.49
N TRP A 243 -8.97 6.52 -2.18
CA TRP A 243 -7.67 6.43 -1.52
C TRP A 243 -6.98 5.08 -1.78
N ILE A 244 -7.70 3.97 -1.59
CA ILE A 244 -7.15 2.61 -1.79
C ILE A 244 -6.69 2.43 -3.23
N SER A 245 -7.53 2.79 -4.20
CA SER A 245 -7.26 2.57 -5.62
C SER A 245 -6.25 3.53 -6.23
N SER A 246 -5.93 4.64 -5.57
CA SER A 246 -4.98 5.64 -6.06
C SER A 246 -3.74 5.75 -5.17
N ALA A 247 -3.74 6.67 -4.21
CA ALA A 247 -2.55 7.03 -3.45
C ALA A 247 -2.00 5.90 -2.56
N LYS A 248 -2.87 5.09 -1.95
CA LYS A 248 -2.40 3.94 -1.18
C LYS A 248 -1.72 2.91 -2.09
N HIS A 249 -2.36 2.54 -3.21
CA HIS A 249 -1.76 1.63 -4.17
C HIS A 249 -0.44 2.19 -4.73
N ALA A 250 -0.40 3.46 -5.13
CA ALA A 250 0.80 4.09 -5.66
C ALA A 250 1.98 4.02 -4.67
N ALA A 251 1.73 4.31 -3.38
CA ALA A 251 2.75 4.25 -2.34
C ALA A 251 3.29 2.83 -2.10
N LEU A 252 2.50 1.80 -2.38
CA LEU A 252 2.89 0.40 -2.21
C LEU A 252 3.54 -0.19 -3.48
N ASN A 253 3.14 0.29 -4.66
CA ASN A 253 3.52 -0.33 -5.93
C ASN A 253 4.74 0.32 -6.59
N PHE A 254 4.70 1.62 -6.87
CA PHE A 254 5.69 2.27 -7.76
C PHE A 254 7.08 2.47 -7.14
N GLY A 255 7.24 2.17 -5.85
CA GLY A 255 8.53 2.13 -5.16
C GLY A 255 9.26 0.80 -5.21
N GLN A 256 8.66 -0.27 -5.72
CA GLN A 256 9.21 -1.61 -5.61
C GLN A 256 10.59 -1.75 -6.24
N TYR A 257 10.80 -1.24 -7.44
CA TYR A 257 12.13 -1.28 -8.08
C TYR A 257 13.16 -0.42 -7.34
N HIS A 258 12.81 0.81 -6.98
CA HIS A 258 13.70 1.73 -6.29
C HIS A 258 14.16 1.21 -4.91
N TYR A 259 13.25 0.63 -4.14
CA TYR A 259 13.52 0.18 -2.78
C TYR A 259 13.87 -1.30 -2.68
N GLY A 260 13.46 -2.15 -3.63
CA GLY A 260 13.65 -3.60 -3.63
C GLY A 260 14.57 -4.12 -4.74
N GLY A 261 14.85 -3.33 -5.78
CA GLY A 261 15.63 -3.78 -6.94
C GLY A 261 17.09 -4.09 -6.62
N TYR A 262 17.69 -3.45 -5.61
CA TYR A 262 19.03 -3.84 -5.15
C TYR A 262 18.95 -4.94 -4.09
N VAL A 263 18.79 -6.16 -4.56
CA VAL A 263 18.52 -7.37 -3.77
C VAL A 263 19.50 -7.61 -2.60
N PRO A 264 20.82 -7.33 -2.68
CA PRO A 264 21.71 -7.49 -1.54
C PRO A 264 21.33 -6.66 -0.30
N VAL A 265 20.64 -5.53 -0.49
CA VAL A 265 20.16 -4.68 0.62
C VAL A 265 18.74 -5.08 1.07
N ARG A 266 17.89 -5.49 0.14
CA ARG A 266 16.51 -5.92 0.41
C ARG A 266 16.18 -7.25 -0.28
N PRO A 267 16.77 -8.35 0.18
CA PRO A 267 16.49 -9.67 -0.40
C PRO A 267 15.03 -10.07 -0.15
N SER A 268 14.40 -10.68 -1.15
CA SER A 268 13.03 -11.20 -1.05
C SER A 268 12.95 -12.50 -0.25
N TYR A 269 14.06 -13.23 -0.13
CA TYR A 269 14.23 -14.39 0.76
C TYR A 269 15.71 -14.64 1.07
N MET A 270 15.97 -15.43 2.10
CA MET A 270 17.31 -15.87 2.48
C MET A 270 17.42 -17.39 2.35
N ARG A 271 18.52 -17.87 1.78
CA ARG A 271 18.77 -19.31 1.58
C ARG A 271 19.30 -20.01 2.81
N ARG A 272 19.82 -19.24 3.79
CA ARG A 272 20.41 -19.76 5.03
C ARG A 272 19.93 -18.97 6.21
N LEU A 273 19.85 -19.63 7.35
CA LEU A 273 19.58 -19.02 8.64
C LEU A 273 20.84 -18.38 9.22
N ILE A 274 20.69 -17.61 10.29
CA ILE A 274 21.80 -17.10 11.08
C ILE A 274 22.29 -18.26 11.96
N PRO A 275 23.55 -18.72 11.82
CA PRO A 275 24.03 -19.87 12.58
C PRO A 275 24.28 -19.49 14.05
N ASN A 276 23.89 -20.38 14.96
CA ASN A 276 24.26 -20.35 16.37
C ASN A 276 25.60 -21.06 16.57
N GLU A 277 26.23 -20.88 17.73
CA GLU A 277 27.53 -21.51 18.07
C GLU A 277 27.51 -23.05 17.95
N ASP A 278 26.37 -23.66 18.24
CA ASP A 278 26.17 -25.12 18.13
C ASP A 278 25.84 -25.59 16.69
N ASP A 279 25.68 -24.66 15.74
CA ASP A 279 25.36 -24.99 14.35
C ASP A 279 26.62 -25.42 13.59
N PRO A 280 26.59 -26.49 12.80
CA PRO A 280 27.70 -26.92 11.96
C PRO A 280 28.20 -25.82 10.99
N GLU A 281 27.34 -24.89 10.57
CA GLU A 281 27.70 -23.78 9.71
C GLU A 281 28.38 -22.61 10.46
N TYR A 282 28.40 -22.61 11.81
CA TYR A 282 28.96 -21.52 12.58
C TYR A 282 30.45 -21.29 12.31
N GLN A 283 31.25 -22.36 12.21
CA GLN A 283 32.68 -22.23 11.88
C GLN A 283 32.91 -21.66 10.49
N LYS A 284 32.06 -21.99 9.54
CA LYS A 284 32.11 -21.42 8.20
C LYS A 284 31.75 -19.93 8.21
N PHE A 285 30.74 -19.55 8.98
CA PHE A 285 30.37 -18.15 9.16
C PHE A 285 31.50 -17.34 9.80
N ILE A 286 32.12 -17.83 10.86
CA ILE A 286 33.23 -17.09 11.52
C ILE A 286 34.46 -16.96 10.61
N SER A 287 34.78 -17.99 9.82
CA SER A 287 35.97 -17.97 8.96
C SER A 287 35.83 -17.01 7.77
N ASP A 288 34.60 -16.83 7.24
CA ASP A 288 34.29 -15.93 6.12
C ASP A 288 32.86 -15.38 6.25
N PRO A 289 32.63 -14.39 7.13
CA PRO A 289 31.29 -13.86 7.38
C PRO A 289 30.67 -13.15 6.17
N GLU A 290 31.47 -12.47 5.36
CA GLU A 290 31.04 -11.81 4.13
C GLU A 290 30.61 -12.83 3.07
N GLY A 291 31.45 -13.82 2.80
CA GLY A 291 31.11 -14.91 1.87
C GLY A 291 29.90 -15.71 2.33
N TYR A 292 29.73 -15.91 3.65
CA TYR A 292 28.54 -16.52 4.20
C TYR A 292 27.29 -15.67 3.91
N PHE A 293 27.33 -14.37 4.15
CA PHE A 293 26.25 -13.42 3.84
C PHE A 293 25.90 -13.48 2.35
N LEU A 294 26.88 -13.30 1.46
CA LEU A 294 26.66 -13.29 0.02
C LEU A 294 26.09 -14.63 -0.48
N SER A 295 26.56 -15.77 0.07
CA SER A 295 26.04 -17.08 -0.28
C SER A 295 24.66 -17.39 0.32
N SER A 296 24.19 -16.58 1.26
CA SER A 296 22.86 -16.67 1.87
C SER A 296 21.80 -15.90 1.08
N LEU A 297 22.18 -15.01 0.18
CA LEU A 297 21.28 -14.28 -0.72
C LEU A 297 20.68 -15.21 -1.80
N PRO A 298 19.58 -14.83 -2.47
CA PRO A 298 19.12 -15.52 -3.67
C PRO A 298 20.24 -15.70 -4.70
N SER A 299 20.12 -16.67 -5.60
CA SER A 299 21.11 -16.83 -6.67
C SER A 299 21.10 -15.63 -7.62
N LEU A 300 22.19 -15.38 -8.34
CA LEU A 300 22.29 -14.29 -9.30
C LEU A 300 21.14 -14.32 -10.33
N ARG A 301 20.76 -15.52 -10.77
CA ARG A 301 19.64 -15.70 -11.71
C ARG A 301 18.30 -15.26 -11.08
N GLU A 302 18.05 -15.66 -9.85
CA GLU A 302 16.84 -15.28 -9.11
C GLU A 302 16.82 -13.77 -8.83
N MET A 303 17.95 -13.19 -8.44
CA MET A 303 18.07 -11.73 -8.26
C MET A 303 17.78 -10.96 -9.54
N ALA A 304 18.34 -11.39 -10.68
CA ALA A 304 18.10 -10.75 -11.97
C ALA A 304 16.62 -10.86 -12.40
N PHE A 305 16.01 -12.03 -12.15
CA PHE A 305 14.60 -12.24 -12.45
C PHE A 305 13.71 -11.38 -11.54
N LEU A 306 13.98 -11.32 -10.24
CA LEU A 306 13.26 -10.46 -9.30
C LEU A 306 13.35 -8.98 -9.71
N MET A 307 14.56 -8.50 -10.06
CA MET A 307 14.74 -7.12 -10.52
C MET A 307 13.87 -6.81 -11.74
N SER A 308 13.80 -7.72 -12.71
CA SER A 308 12.93 -7.55 -13.89
C SER A 308 11.43 -7.50 -13.54
N ILE A 309 10.99 -8.29 -12.56
CA ILE A 309 9.61 -8.26 -12.08
C ILE A 309 9.32 -6.93 -11.37
N LEU A 310 10.19 -6.50 -10.46
CA LEU A 310 10.01 -5.25 -9.72
C LEU A 310 10.05 -4.02 -10.65
N GLU A 311 10.89 -4.05 -11.69
CA GLU A 311 10.93 -3.01 -12.73
C GLU A 311 9.58 -2.95 -13.46
N ASN A 312 9.05 -4.09 -13.90
CA ASN A 312 7.77 -4.17 -14.58
C ASN A 312 6.62 -3.65 -13.69
N LEU A 313 6.56 -4.10 -12.43
CA LEU A 313 5.56 -3.65 -11.46
C LEU A 313 5.68 -2.17 -11.07
N SER A 314 6.83 -1.54 -11.32
CA SER A 314 7.07 -0.11 -11.02
C SER A 314 6.93 0.79 -12.26
N THR A 315 6.54 0.23 -13.42
CA THR A 315 6.50 0.96 -14.69
C THR A 315 5.13 1.61 -14.90
N HIS A 316 5.11 2.93 -15.07
CA HIS A 316 3.93 3.66 -15.53
C HIS A 316 3.72 3.49 -17.04
N SER A 317 2.47 3.26 -17.46
CA SER A 317 2.11 3.20 -18.88
C SER A 317 1.96 4.59 -19.50
N GLU A 318 2.01 4.66 -20.85
CA GLU A 318 1.86 5.92 -21.58
C GLU A 318 0.44 6.51 -21.50
N ASP A 319 -0.57 5.68 -21.26
CA ASP A 319 -1.97 6.09 -21.16
C ASP A 319 -2.45 6.30 -19.71
N GLU A 320 -1.53 6.33 -18.77
CA GLU A 320 -1.83 6.56 -17.34
C GLU A 320 -2.53 7.90 -17.11
N GLU A 321 -3.50 7.91 -16.23
CA GLU A 321 -4.22 9.10 -15.80
C GLU A 321 -4.01 9.30 -14.31
N TYR A 322 -3.31 10.38 -13.95
CA TYR A 322 -2.95 10.67 -12.57
C TYR A 322 -4.06 11.38 -11.80
N LEU A 323 -4.01 11.25 -10.49
CA LEU A 323 -4.96 11.88 -9.58
C LEU A 323 -4.91 13.42 -9.73
N GLY A 324 -6.06 14.01 -10.04
CA GLY A 324 -6.17 15.44 -10.36
C GLY A 324 -6.15 15.77 -11.85
N ASP A 325 -5.75 14.84 -12.73
CA ASP A 325 -5.72 15.02 -14.20
C ASP A 325 -6.94 14.39 -14.86
N ARG A 326 -8.14 14.83 -14.51
CA ARG A 326 -9.32 14.27 -15.13
C ARG A 326 -9.51 14.82 -16.56
N LYS A 327 -9.27 13.96 -17.56
CA LYS A 327 -9.33 14.35 -18.98
C LYS A 327 -10.75 14.54 -19.50
N GLU A 328 -11.73 13.79 -19.00
CA GLU A 328 -13.10 13.78 -19.51
C GLU A 328 -14.09 14.40 -18.50
N LEU A 329 -14.43 15.67 -18.71
CA LEU A 329 -15.41 16.40 -17.92
C LEU A 329 -16.74 16.66 -18.66
N SER A 330 -16.86 16.23 -19.93
CA SER A 330 -18.06 16.46 -20.75
C SER A 330 -19.32 15.85 -20.16
N THR A 331 -19.18 14.78 -19.38
CA THR A 331 -20.24 14.11 -18.64
C THR A 331 -21.01 15.02 -17.68
N TRP A 332 -20.37 16.11 -17.19
CA TRP A 332 -20.94 17.07 -16.23
C TRP A 332 -21.21 18.44 -16.83
N ARG A 333 -21.34 18.57 -18.17
CA ARG A 333 -21.63 19.87 -18.84
C ARG A 333 -22.83 20.61 -18.28
N GLY A 334 -23.80 19.89 -17.71
CA GLY A 334 -24.97 20.47 -17.03
C GLY A 334 -24.80 20.79 -15.54
N SER A 335 -23.61 20.58 -14.97
CA SER A 335 -23.34 20.71 -13.52
C SER A 335 -22.03 21.51 -13.32
N PRO A 336 -22.09 22.85 -13.47
CA PRO A 336 -20.91 23.70 -13.36
C PRO A 336 -20.22 23.60 -11.98
N GLU A 337 -20.96 23.38 -10.91
CA GLU A 337 -20.46 23.21 -9.56
C GLU A 337 -19.55 21.97 -9.45
N ILE A 338 -19.90 20.89 -10.14
CA ILE A 338 -19.09 19.68 -10.18
C ILE A 338 -17.81 19.91 -10.99
N ILE A 339 -17.89 20.59 -12.12
CA ILE A 339 -16.73 20.95 -12.93
C ILE A 339 -15.78 21.82 -12.11
N GLU A 340 -16.30 22.78 -11.35
CA GLU A 340 -15.51 23.62 -10.44
C GLU A 340 -14.85 22.80 -9.34
N ALA A 341 -15.55 21.82 -8.74
CA ALA A 341 -14.98 20.93 -7.72
C ALA A 341 -13.79 20.12 -8.28
N PHE A 342 -13.90 19.58 -9.49
CA PHE A 342 -12.77 18.90 -10.16
C PHE A 342 -11.62 19.83 -10.47
N TYR A 343 -11.91 21.05 -10.90
CA TYR A 343 -10.87 22.05 -11.17
C TYR A 343 -10.10 22.43 -9.89
N ARG A 344 -10.81 22.68 -8.78
CA ARG A 344 -10.20 22.92 -7.47
C ARG A 344 -9.32 21.76 -7.05
N PHE A 345 -9.82 20.54 -7.19
CA PHE A 345 -9.06 19.33 -6.88
C PHE A 345 -7.76 19.22 -7.70
N SER A 346 -7.82 19.48 -9.01
CA SER A 346 -6.64 19.52 -9.87
C SER A 346 -5.61 20.56 -9.40
N MET A 347 -6.07 21.75 -9.02
CA MET A 347 -5.20 22.80 -8.48
C MET A 347 -4.59 22.42 -7.13
N GLU A 348 -5.34 21.72 -6.27
CA GLU A 348 -4.84 21.21 -5.00
C GLU A 348 -3.76 20.15 -5.23
N MET A 349 -3.94 19.22 -6.17
CA MET A 349 -2.90 18.23 -6.51
C MET A 349 -1.60 18.88 -6.95
N LYS A 350 -1.67 19.93 -7.79
CA LYS A 350 -0.49 20.72 -8.19
C LYS A 350 0.16 21.46 -7.02
N ALA A 351 -0.61 21.92 -6.06
CA ALA A 351 -0.09 22.55 -4.85
C ALA A 351 0.59 21.54 -3.92
N ILE A 352 -0.01 20.35 -3.78
CA ILE A 352 0.57 19.23 -3.03
C ILE A 352 1.90 18.78 -3.64
N GLU A 353 1.98 18.66 -4.96
CA GLU A 353 3.23 18.32 -5.65
C GLU A 353 4.35 19.29 -5.28
N LYS A 354 4.10 20.60 -5.38
CA LYS A 354 5.08 21.62 -4.98
C LYS A 354 5.47 21.54 -3.50
N GLU A 355 4.51 21.25 -2.63
CA GLU A 355 4.79 21.11 -1.19
C GLU A 355 5.66 19.86 -0.91
N VAL A 356 5.39 18.72 -1.56
CA VAL A 356 6.22 17.52 -1.45
C VAL A 356 7.63 17.76 -1.97
N GLU A 357 7.79 18.42 -3.12
CA GLU A 357 9.09 18.80 -3.67
C GLU A 357 9.87 19.74 -2.74
N LYS A 358 9.19 20.70 -2.14
CA LYS A 358 9.79 21.58 -1.12
C LYS A 358 10.25 20.79 0.11
N ARG A 359 9.43 19.85 0.63
CA ARG A 359 9.82 18.95 1.72
C ARG A 359 11.01 18.08 1.35
N ASN A 360 11.08 17.59 0.12
CA ASN A 360 12.20 16.81 -0.41
C ASN A 360 13.48 17.62 -0.56
N SER A 361 13.41 18.94 -0.56
CA SER A 361 14.56 19.84 -0.57
C SER A 361 15.00 20.27 0.84
N ASP A 362 14.22 19.97 1.89
CA ASP A 362 14.55 20.34 3.28
C ASP A 362 15.42 19.27 3.94
N THR A 363 16.70 19.57 4.08
CA THR A 363 17.69 18.67 4.71
C THR A 363 17.44 18.39 6.20
N LYS A 364 16.51 19.10 6.84
CA LYS A 364 16.11 18.84 8.23
C LYS A 364 15.14 17.64 8.33
N LEU A 365 14.40 17.34 7.25
CA LEU A 365 13.48 16.21 7.15
C LEU A 365 14.25 14.94 6.76
N ARG A 366 14.98 14.38 7.70
CA ARG A 366 15.95 13.31 7.46
C ARG A 366 15.36 11.96 7.08
N ASN A 367 14.09 11.69 7.48
CA ASN A 367 13.44 10.43 7.17
C ASN A 367 12.96 10.34 5.71
N ARG A 368 13.04 11.44 4.96
CA ARG A 368 12.80 11.45 3.50
C ARG A 368 13.95 10.92 2.68
N PHE A 369 15.13 10.81 3.27
CA PHE A 369 16.34 10.39 2.59
C PHE A 369 16.82 9.05 3.15
N GLY A 370 16.75 8.00 2.33
CA GLY A 370 17.40 6.73 2.61
C GLY A 370 18.86 6.75 2.20
N ALA A 371 19.68 5.83 2.72
CA ALA A 371 21.07 5.68 2.33
C ALA A 371 21.17 5.28 0.84
N GLY A 372 21.61 6.20 -0.01
CA GLY A 372 21.81 5.97 -1.44
C GLY A 372 20.51 5.91 -2.28
N VAL A 373 19.38 6.35 -1.74
CA VAL A 373 18.07 6.37 -2.42
C VAL A 373 17.64 7.81 -2.63
N SER A 374 16.84 8.04 -3.68
CA SER A 374 16.14 9.32 -3.91
C SER A 374 15.30 9.73 -2.71
N PRO A 375 15.01 11.03 -2.53
CA PRO A 375 14.02 11.47 -1.56
C PRO A 375 12.68 10.72 -1.73
N TYR A 376 11.87 10.65 -0.67
CA TYR A 376 10.56 10.03 -0.71
C TYR A 376 9.64 10.73 -1.74
N GLN A 377 9.32 10.05 -2.83
CA GLN A 377 8.56 10.60 -3.96
C GLN A 377 7.26 9.85 -4.27
N LEU A 378 6.98 8.74 -3.57
CA LEU A 378 5.88 7.82 -3.89
C LEU A 378 4.50 8.49 -3.94
N LEU A 379 4.33 9.61 -3.24
CA LEU A 379 3.09 10.39 -3.21
C LEU A 379 3.20 11.76 -3.91
N VAL A 380 4.20 11.95 -4.76
CA VAL A 380 4.20 13.06 -5.73
C VAL A 380 3.11 12.77 -6.76
N PRO A 381 2.11 13.64 -6.97
CA PRO A 381 0.92 13.30 -7.75
C PRO A 381 1.17 12.94 -9.21
N SER A 382 2.11 13.58 -9.89
CA SER A 382 2.38 13.36 -11.31
C SER A 382 3.62 12.50 -11.58
N SER A 383 3.66 11.87 -12.74
CA SER A 383 4.81 11.13 -13.26
C SER A 383 4.88 11.19 -14.79
N GLU A 384 6.02 10.75 -15.31
CA GLU A 384 6.22 10.39 -16.71
C GLU A 384 6.13 8.87 -16.87
N PRO A 385 5.90 8.36 -18.10
CA PRO A 385 5.94 6.93 -18.38
C PRO A 385 7.28 6.28 -17.99
N GLY A 386 7.24 5.02 -17.61
CA GLY A 386 8.42 4.28 -17.18
C GLY A 386 8.57 4.20 -15.65
N VAL A 387 9.76 3.83 -15.16
CA VAL A 387 10.07 3.67 -13.74
C VAL A 387 10.54 4.99 -13.16
N SER A 388 9.69 5.66 -12.42
CA SER A 388 9.96 7.01 -11.89
C SER A 388 10.00 7.09 -10.37
N CYS A 389 9.45 6.10 -9.65
CA CYS A 389 9.24 6.12 -8.18
C CYS A 389 8.32 7.26 -7.71
N ARG A 390 7.51 7.83 -8.59
CA ARG A 390 6.56 8.91 -8.30
C ARG A 390 5.29 8.71 -9.14
N GLY A 391 4.28 9.49 -8.87
CA GLY A 391 3.00 9.44 -9.60
C GLY A 391 1.93 8.69 -8.83
N VAL A 392 0.73 9.25 -8.81
CA VAL A 392 -0.46 8.68 -8.17
C VAL A 392 -1.52 8.48 -9.24
N PRO A 393 -1.56 7.30 -9.92
CA PRO A 393 -2.62 6.97 -10.87
C PRO A 393 -4.01 6.98 -10.21
N ASN A 394 -5.03 7.26 -11.01
CA ASN A 394 -6.43 7.16 -10.55
C ASN A 394 -6.82 5.73 -10.19
N SER A 395 -6.33 4.74 -10.92
CA SER A 395 -6.70 3.33 -10.78
C SER A 395 -5.50 2.47 -10.40
N ILE A 396 -5.79 1.33 -9.81
CA ILE A 396 -4.86 0.21 -9.75
C ILE A 396 -4.66 -0.26 -11.19
N SER A 397 -3.50 0.01 -11.79
CA SER A 397 -3.21 -0.17 -13.21
C SER A 397 -2.13 -1.22 -13.50
N ILE A 398 -1.41 -1.64 -12.47
CA ILE A 398 -0.35 -2.64 -12.57
C ILE A 398 -0.26 -3.50 -11.30
#